data_7a1c879c660f4bf998dba6012319f858
#
_entry.id   7a1c879c660f4bf998dba6012319f858
#
_cell.length_a   1.000
_cell.length_b   1.000
_cell.length_c   1.000
_cell.angle_alpha   90.00
_cell.angle_beta   90.00
_cell.angle_gamma   90.00
#
_symmetry.space_group_name_H-M   'P 1'
#
loop_
_entity.id
_entity.type
_entity.pdbx_description
1 polymer ?
#
loop_
_entity_poly.entity_id
_entity_poly.type
_entity_poly.pdbx_seq_one_letter_code
_entity_poly.pdbx_strand_id
1 'polypeptide(L)'
;MTDYFTADLHLKHEKVARIRGFENSSEHDLEIRKGIMPLGRGDRLWILGDISGGKYEYEALEILRDWQDDAGFEIHIIAGNHDSFHPMHRRYFQKRYCMHRDEISSVDTMGTFRHNKDKVMLSHFPYTGDRGEDRYPEYRLNDIGKPIVHGHTHSSEKVSYSDKGSLQICVSLDAWGLKPVPKHELVKLIESQTS
;
A
#
# COMPACT_ATOMS: atom_id res chain seq x y z
N MET A 1 -11.81 -12.72 10.27
CA MET A 1 -10.57 -11.93 10.25
C MET A 1 -9.88 -12.17 8.92
N THR A 2 -9.81 -11.15 8.08
CA THR A 2 -9.17 -11.21 6.75
C THR A 2 -8.15 -10.09 6.63
N ASP A 3 -6.99 -10.39 6.04
CA ASP A 3 -6.04 -9.36 5.63
C ASP A 3 -6.43 -8.84 4.24
N TYR A 4 -6.47 -7.52 4.09
CA TYR A 4 -6.63 -6.81 2.83
C TYR A 4 -5.40 -5.95 2.57
N PHE A 5 -5.02 -5.78 1.32
CA PHE A 5 -3.83 -5.06 0.90
C PHE A 5 -4.18 -4.00 -0.13
N THR A 6 -3.58 -2.84 0.00
CA THR A 6 -3.70 -1.74 -0.96
C THR A 6 -2.44 -0.88 -0.91
N ALA A 7 -2.26 0.01 -1.87
CA ALA A 7 -1.19 0.99 -1.90
C ALA A 7 -1.60 2.21 -2.72
N ASP A 8 -0.82 3.29 -2.59
CA ASP A 8 -0.94 4.48 -3.42
C ASP A 8 -2.34 5.12 -3.34
N LEU A 9 -2.85 5.28 -2.12
CA LEU A 9 -4.16 5.89 -1.89
C LEU A 9 -4.19 7.32 -2.42
N HIS A 10 -3.14 8.09 -2.15
CA HIS A 10 -3.02 9.49 -2.53
C HIS A 10 -4.27 10.31 -2.18
N LEU A 11 -4.79 10.13 -0.97
CA LEU A 11 -5.95 10.90 -0.48
C LEU A 11 -5.65 12.39 -0.51
N LYS A 12 -6.63 13.21 -0.87
CA LYS A 12 -6.54 14.67 -1.03
C LYS A 12 -5.58 15.14 -2.13
N HIS A 13 -5.13 14.24 -3.03
CA HIS A 13 -4.14 14.55 -4.05
C HIS A 13 -4.82 14.84 -5.42
N GLU A 14 -5.07 16.12 -5.71
CA GLU A 14 -5.77 16.59 -6.92
C GLU A 14 -5.20 16.04 -8.23
N LYS A 15 -3.85 16.02 -8.36
CA LYS A 15 -3.20 15.56 -9.59
C LYS A 15 -3.45 14.06 -9.83
N VAL A 16 -3.35 13.23 -8.79
CA VAL A 16 -3.60 11.79 -8.91
C VAL A 16 -5.08 11.53 -9.17
N ALA A 17 -5.98 12.23 -8.50
CA ALA A 17 -7.42 12.16 -8.76
C ALA A 17 -7.74 12.38 -10.25
N ARG A 18 -7.19 13.44 -10.84
CA ARG A 18 -7.38 13.74 -12.28
C ARG A 18 -6.77 12.68 -13.21
N ILE A 19 -5.59 12.15 -12.87
CA ILE A 19 -4.96 11.05 -13.63
C ILE A 19 -5.85 9.81 -13.61
N ARG A 20 -6.54 9.54 -12.50
CA ARG A 20 -7.50 8.44 -12.34
C ARG A 20 -8.89 8.74 -12.91
N GLY A 21 -9.08 9.91 -13.54
CA GLY A 21 -10.31 10.28 -14.25
C GLY A 21 -11.37 10.97 -13.39
N PHE A 22 -11.05 11.44 -12.18
CA PHE A 22 -11.96 12.18 -11.32
C PHE A 22 -11.83 13.69 -11.54
N GLU A 23 -12.90 14.42 -11.31
CA GLU A 23 -12.90 15.89 -11.42
C GLU A 23 -12.07 16.55 -10.31
N ASN A 24 -12.09 15.95 -9.12
CA ASN A 24 -11.41 16.47 -7.93
C ASN A 24 -11.05 15.35 -6.95
N SER A 25 -10.24 15.69 -5.95
CA SER A 25 -9.80 14.73 -4.92
C SER A 25 -10.95 14.24 -4.03
N SER A 26 -12.01 15.03 -3.83
CA SER A 26 -13.14 14.61 -2.98
C SER A 26 -13.94 13.48 -3.61
N GLU A 27 -14.17 13.50 -4.92
CA GLU A 27 -14.81 12.41 -5.65
C GLU A 27 -13.94 11.14 -5.66
N HIS A 28 -12.65 11.32 -5.89
CA HIS A 28 -11.67 10.25 -5.84
C HIS A 28 -11.65 9.56 -4.47
N ASP A 29 -11.54 10.33 -3.39
CA ASP A 29 -11.48 9.83 -2.02
C ASP A 29 -12.79 9.12 -1.62
N LEU A 30 -13.94 9.63 -2.09
CA LEU A 30 -15.23 8.99 -1.90
C LEU A 30 -15.30 7.62 -2.59
N GLU A 31 -14.74 7.49 -3.79
CA GLU A 31 -14.72 6.20 -4.50
C GLU A 31 -13.79 5.19 -3.80
N ILE A 32 -12.62 5.63 -3.32
CA ILE A 32 -11.75 4.78 -2.49
C ILE A 32 -12.48 4.33 -1.22
N ARG A 33 -13.19 5.25 -0.55
CA ARG A 33 -14.01 4.92 0.63
C ARG A 33 -14.99 3.79 0.35
N LYS A 34 -15.72 3.84 -0.77
CA LYS A 34 -16.66 2.78 -1.17
C LYS A 34 -15.98 1.41 -1.31
N GLY A 35 -14.72 1.40 -1.76
CA GLY A 35 -13.92 0.17 -1.85
C GLY A 35 -13.49 -0.37 -0.49
N ILE A 36 -13.24 0.50 0.50
CA ILE A 36 -12.74 0.13 1.82
C ILE A 36 -13.87 -0.19 2.81
N MET A 37 -15.01 0.52 2.76
CA MET A 37 -16.12 0.36 3.71
C MET A 37 -16.75 -1.03 3.82
N PRO A 38 -16.60 -1.97 2.84
CA PRO A 38 -16.98 -3.37 3.05
C PRO A 38 -16.15 -4.13 4.08
N LEU A 39 -14.96 -3.61 4.48
CA LEU A 39 -14.18 -4.16 5.59
C LEU A 39 -14.91 -3.91 6.90
N GLY A 40 -14.72 -4.79 7.88
CA GLY A 40 -15.40 -4.70 9.16
C GLY A 40 -14.54 -5.13 10.34
N ARG A 41 -15.19 -5.21 11.51
CA ARG A 41 -14.52 -5.58 12.77
C ARG A 41 -13.79 -6.92 12.64
N GLY A 42 -12.50 -6.90 12.98
CA GLY A 42 -11.59 -8.04 12.89
C GLY A 42 -10.90 -8.20 11.54
N ASP A 43 -11.18 -7.34 10.55
CA ASP A 43 -10.38 -7.28 9.33
C ASP A 43 -9.19 -6.34 9.51
N ARG A 44 -8.12 -6.56 8.74
CA ARG A 44 -6.90 -5.75 8.75
C ARG A 44 -6.64 -5.19 7.36
N LEU A 45 -6.50 -3.87 7.28
CA LEU A 45 -6.12 -3.17 6.07
C LEU A 45 -4.62 -2.85 6.11
N TRP A 46 -3.86 -3.47 5.23
CA TRP A 46 -2.45 -3.20 5.00
C TRP A 46 -2.31 -2.17 3.88
N ILE A 47 -1.85 -0.97 4.20
CA ILE A 47 -1.59 0.09 3.23
C ILE A 47 -0.08 0.09 2.95
N LEU A 48 0.31 -0.31 1.75
CA LEU A 48 1.71 -0.39 1.34
C LEU A 48 2.19 0.95 0.75
N GLY A 49 1.98 2.02 1.51
CA GLY A 49 2.55 3.34 1.31
C GLY A 49 1.76 4.28 0.42
N ASP A 50 2.26 5.51 0.41
CA ASP A 50 1.74 6.65 -0.34
C ASP A 50 0.26 6.93 -0.01
N ILE A 51 0.01 7.16 1.30
CA ILE A 51 -1.32 7.50 1.82
C ILE A 51 -1.83 8.80 1.20
N SER A 52 -0.92 9.79 1.02
CA SER A 52 -1.23 11.10 0.46
C SER A 52 -0.08 11.60 -0.43
N GLY A 53 -0.24 12.79 -1.01
CA GLY A 53 0.81 13.52 -1.72
C GLY A 53 1.74 14.35 -0.82
N GLY A 54 1.92 13.99 0.44
CA GLY A 54 2.78 14.64 1.43
C GLY A 54 2.17 15.89 2.07
N LYS A 55 1.74 16.87 1.30
CA LYS A 55 1.18 18.14 1.82
C LYS A 55 -0.08 17.94 2.69
N TYR A 56 -0.92 16.98 2.37
CA TYR A 56 -2.20 16.71 3.03
C TYR A 56 -2.16 15.40 3.83
N GLU A 57 -0.98 14.97 4.27
CA GLU A 57 -0.81 13.71 5.00
C GLU A 57 -1.62 13.68 6.31
N TYR A 58 -1.69 14.79 7.02
CA TYR A 58 -2.46 14.87 8.27
C TYR A 58 -3.96 14.66 8.02
N GLU A 59 -4.52 15.38 7.05
CA GLU A 59 -5.93 15.26 6.67
C GLU A 59 -6.25 13.85 6.10
N ALA A 60 -5.31 13.24 5.38
CA ALA A 60 -5.46 11.89 4.88
C ALA A 60 -5.50 10.85 6.02
N LEU A 61 -4.70 11.05 7.07
CA LEU A 61 -4.72 10.21 8.27
C LEU A 61 -6.02 10.38 9.06
N GLU A 62 -6.56 11.60 9.16
CA GLU A 62 -7.88 11.83 9.77
C GLU A 62 -8.99 11.09 8.99
N ILE A 63 -8.98 11.16 7.67
CA ILE A 63 -9.92 10.43 6.80
C ILE A 63 -9.83 8.91 7.06
N LEU A 64 -8.62 8.36 7.14
CA LEU A 64 -8.43 6.94 7.40
C LEU A 64 -8.94 6.53 8.78
N ARG A 65 -8.75 7.39 9.79
CA ARG A 65 -9.28 7.19 11.14
C ARG A 65 -10.81 7.18 11.14
N ASP A 66 -11.44 8.17 10.48
CA ASP A 66 -12.89 8.22 10.37
C ASP A 66 -13.44 6.93 9.72
N TRP A 67 -12.77 6.41 8.71
CA TRP A 67 -13.17 5.14 8.07
C TRP A 67 -12.99 3.93 9.00
N GLN A 68 -11.91 3.92 9.78
CA GLN A 68 -11.65 2.89 10.78
C GLN A 68 -12.71 2.92 11.89
N ASP A 69 -13.05 4.09 12.41
CA ASP A 69 -14.06 4.27 13.45
C ASP A 69 -15.44 3.83 12.96
N ASP A 70 -15.80 4.17 11.72
CA ASP A 70 -17.08 3.80 11.10
C ASP A 70 -17.21 2.27 10.92
N ALA A 71 -16.14 1.57 10.51
CA ALA A 71 -16.22 0.17 10.10
C ALA A 71 -15.56 -0.82 11.08
N GLY A 72 -14.60 -0.36 11.89
CA GLY A 72 -13.98 -1.14 12.96
C GLY A 72 -12.86 -2.09 12.52
N PHE A 73 -12.27 -1.90 11.32
CA PHE A 73 -11.09 -2.65 10.88
C PHE A 73 -9.80 -2.06 11.48
N GLU A 74 -8.72 -2.84 11.49
CA GLU A 74 -7.39 -2.39 11.92
C GLU A 74 -6.58 -1.86 10.73
N ILE A 75 -5.77 -0.80 10.94
CA ILE A 75 -4.88 -0.23 9.92
C ILE A 75 -3.43 -0.54 10.23
N HIS A 76 -2.73 -1.11 9.25
CA HIS A 76 -1.28 -1.36 9.25
C HIS A 76 -0.65 -0.66 8.05
N ILE A 77 0.46 0.05 8.27
CA ILE A 77 1.09 0.85 7.22
C ILE A 77 2.53 0.39 6.99
N ILE A 78 2.87 0.19 5.72
CA ILE A 78 4.24 0.10 5.23
C ILE A 78 4.54 1.43 4.54
N ALA A 79 5.46 2.23 5.08
CA ALA A 79 5.69 3.59 4.59
C ALA A 79 6.17 3.63 3.12
N GLY A 80 5.61 4.54 2.35
CA GLY A 80 6.00 4.86 0.98
C GLY A 80 6.84 6.14 0.87
N ASN A 81 7.28 6.47 -0.34
CA ASN A 81 8.17 7.62 -0.55
C ASN A 81 7.48 8.99 -0.36
N HIS A 82 6.17 9.06 -0.44
CA HIS A 82 5.42 10.28 -0.14
C HIS A 82 5.05 10.42 1.34
N ASP A 83 5.21 9.38 2.14
CA ASP A 83 4.85 9.39 3.55
C ASP A 83 5.98 9.98 4.40
N SER A 84 5.74 11.06 5.13
CA SER A 84 6.76 11.81 5.87
C SER A 84 7.39 11.00 7.02
N PHE A 85 6.80 9.88 7.40
CA PHE A 85 7.28 8.92 8.39
C PHE A 85 8.16 7.82 7.78
N HIS A 86 8.41 7.83 6.46
CA HIS A 86 9.40 6.96 5.83
C HIS A 86 10.83 7.41 6.22
N PRO A 87 11.79 6.48 6.47
CA PRO A 87 13.16 6.82 6.89
C PRO A 87 13.95 7.73 5.94
N MET A 88 13.54 7.87 4.69
CA MET A 88 14.15 8.84 3.76
C MET A 88 13.94 10.29 4.18
N HIS A 89 12.95 10.58 5.02
CA HIS A 89 12.62 11.94 5.45
C HIS A 89 13.29 12.31 6.76
N ARG A 90 13.83 13.55 6.87
CA ARG A 90 14.68 14.00 7.97
C ARG A 90 14.08 13.88 9.38
N ARG A 91 12.76 13.95 9.52
CA ARG A 91 12.07 13.94 10.83
C ARG A 91 11.13 12.75 11.00
N TYR A 92 11.38 11.66 10.31
CA TYR A 92 10.48 10.51 10.28
C TYR A 92 10.17 9.92 11.68
N PHE A 93 11.11 9.92 12.61
CA PHE A 93 10.89 9.43 13.97
C PHE A 93 9.79 10.17 14.72
N GLN A 94 9.77 11.51 14.61
CA GLN A 94 8.76 12.34 15.26
C GLN A 94 7.38 12.07 14.66
N LYS A 95 7.32 11.93 13.35
CA LYS A 95 6.09 11.62 12.62
C LYS A 95 5.56 10.23 12.97
N ARG A 96 6.42 9.23 12.95
CA ARG A 96 6.09 7.86 13.35
C ARG A 96 5.52 7.78 14.77
N TYR A 97 6.13 8.50 15.72
CA TYR A 97 5.64 8.57 17.08
C TYR A 97 4.22 9.15 17.17
N CYS A 98 3.92 10.19 16.40
CA CYS A 98 2.58 10.76 16.36
C CYS A 98 1.54 9.75 15.84
N MET A 99 1.87 8.98 14.81
CA MET A 99 0.96 7.99 14.22
C MET A 99 0.55 6.87 15.20
N HIS A 100 1.47 6.40 16.04
CA HIS A 100 1.13 5.42 17.09
C HIS A 100 0.13 5.95 18.14
N ARG A 101 0.05 7.28 18.31
CA ARG A 101 -0.95 7.90 19.17
C ARG A 101 -2.34 7.97 18.51
N ASP A 102 -2.38 7.83 17.21
CA ASP A 102 -3.55 8.03 16.35
C ASP A 102 -4.23 6.71 15.95
N GLU A 103 -4.12 5.68 16.80
CA GLU A 103 -4.79 4.36 16.65
C GLU A 103 -4.37 3.53 15.43
N ILE A 104 -3.32 3.93 14.71
CA ILE A 104 -2.70 3.09 13.67
C ILE A 104 -2.00 1.91 14.36
N SER A 105 -2.40 0.69 14.00
CA SER A 105 -1.94 -0.55 14.67
C SER A 105 -0.46 -0.83 14.47
N SER A 106 0.09 -0.52 13.31
CA SER A 106 1.55 -0.54 13.07
C SER A 106 1.97 0.38 11.93
N VAL A 107 3.23 0.87 12.01
CA VAL A 107 3.91 1.64 10.97
C VAL A 107 5.30 1.08 10.79
N ASP A 108 5.56 0.48 9.64
CA ASP A 108 6.82 -0.18 9.31
C ASP A 108 7.33 0.27 7.93
N THR A 109 8.52 -0.16 7.54
CA THR A 109 9.08 0.07 6.19
C THR A 109 9.04 -1.19 5.35
N MET A 110 8.80 -2.33 5.99
CA MET A 110 8.62 -3.63 5.35
C MET A 110 7.82 -4.54 6.27
N GLY A 111 7.21 -5.56 5.69
CA GLY A 111 6.54 -6.60 6.43
C GLY A 111 6.64 -7.96 5.73
N THR A 112 6.02 -8.96 6.30
CA THR A 112 5.89 -10.26 5.66
C THR A 112 4.60 -10.94 6.10
N PHE A 113 4.03 -11.77 5.20
CA PHE A 113 3.10 -12.80 5.63
C PHE A 113 3.58 -14.19 5.17
N ARG A 114 3.01 -15.24 5.74
CA ARG A 114 3.32 -16.60 5.31
C ARG A 114 2.21 -17.15 4.44
N HIS A 115 2.64 -17.84 3.37
CA HIS A 115 1.79 -18.73 2.58
C HIS A 115 2.49 -20.08 2.50
N ASN A 116 1.83 -21.13 2.99
CA ASN A 116 2.43 -22.44 3.22
C ASN A 116 3.69 -22.31 4.11
N LYS A 117 4.85 -22.75 3.66
CA LYS A 117 6.13 -22.64 4.37
C LYS A 117 6.95 -21.42 3.95
N ASP A 118 6.51 -20.71 2.89
CA ASP A 118 7.24 -19.59 2.32
C ASP A 118 6.81 -18.24 2.88
N LYS A 119 7.75 -17.30 2.87
CA LYS A 119 7.47 -15.88 3.17
C LYS A 119 7.13 -15.16 1.89
N VAL A 120 6.11 -14.29 1.97
CA VAL A 120 5.80 -13.27 0.98
C VAL A 120 6.21 -11.93 1.58
N MET A 121 7.02 -11.17 0.86
CA MET A 121 7.52 -9.87 1.32
C MET A 121 6.48 -8.79 1.09
N LEU A 122 6.41 -7.82 2.00
CA LEU A 122 5.59 -6.61 1.87
C LEU A 122 6.52 -5.40 1.86
N SER A 123 6.41 -4.55 0.86
CA SER A 123 7.17 -3.31 0.74
C SER A 123 6.35 -2.30 -0.08
N HIS A 124 6.62 -1.01 0.08
CA HIS A 124 6.09 -0.04 -0.86
C HIS A 124 6.74 -0.20 -2.24
N PHE A 125 8.04 -0.41 -2.29
CA PHE A 125 8.78 -0.55 -3.54
C PHE A 125 8.78 -2.01 -4.05
N PRO A 126 8.66 -2.25 -5.37
CA PRO A 126 9.03 -3.55 -5.97
C PRO A 126 10.53 -3.80 -5.84
N TYR A 127 11.00 -4.99 -6.12
CA TYR A 127 12.44 -5.26 -6.22
C TYR A 127 13.07 -4.43 -7.34
N THR A 128 12.50 -4.47 -8.54
CA THR A 128 12.89 -3.71 -9.74
C THR A 128 11.68 -3.34 -10.58
N GLY A 129 11.85 -2.50 -11.59
CA GLY A 129 10.84 -2.26 -12.62
C GLY A 129 9.96 -1.02 -12.38
N ASP A 130 10.57 0.10 -12.08
CA ASP A 130 9.91 1.40 -12.14
C ASP A 130 9.60 1.81 -13.60
N ARG A 131 8.88 2.91 -13.76
CA ARG A 131 8.71 3.56 -15.06
C ARG A 131 10.02 4.27 -15.47
N GLY A 132 10.95 3.55 -16.08
CA GLY A 132 12.30 4.01 -16.41
C GLY A 132 13.34 3.43 -15.46
N GLU A 133 14.30 4.25 -15.00
CA GLU A 133 15.29 3.83 -14.02
C GLU A 133 14.65 3.61 -12.65
N ASP A 134 15.11 2.61 -11.91
CA ASP A 134 14.63 2.31 -10.58
C ASP A 134 14.98 3.43 -9.61
N ARG A 135 13.96 4.11 -9.09
CA ARG A 135 14.09 5.15 -8.07
C ARG A 135 14.28 4.53 -6.69
N TYR A 136 15.00 5.23 -5.83
CA TYR A 136 15.19 4.86 -4.41
C TYR A 136 15.80 3.47 -4.21
N PRO A 137 16.90 3.12 -4.89
CA PRO A 137 17.51 1.79 -4.78
C PRO A 137 17.94 1.44 -3.35
N GLU A 138 18.29 2.44 -2.53
CA GLU A 138 18.70 2.28 -1.14
C GLU A 138 17.55 1.87 -0.19
N TYR A 139 16.30 2.02 -0.63
CA TYR A 139 15.10 1.66 0.17
C TYR A 139 14.37 0.43 -0.37
N ARG A 140 14.83 -0.15 -1.47
CA ARG A 140 14.29 -1.40 -2.01
C ARG A 140 14.82 -2.59 -1.23
N LEU A 141 13.98 -3.61 -1.05
CA LEU A 141 14.43 -4.87 -0.47
C LEU A 141 15.37 -5.59 -1.44
N ASN A 142 16.37 -6.28 -0.87
CA ASN A 142 17.18 -7.18 -1.68
C ASN A 142 16.33 -8.34 -2.18
N ASP A 143 16.37 -8.60 -3.46
CA ASP A 143 15.69 -9.74 -4.08
C ASP A 143 16.41 -11.05 -3.70
N ILE A 144 15.73 -11.85 -2.89
CA ILE A 144 16.18 -13.15 -2.36
C ILE A 144 15.38 -14.32 -2.93
N GLY A 145 14.69 -14.14 -4.07
CA GLY A 145 13.89 -15.18 -4.72
C GLY A 145 12.52 -15.42 -4.07
N LYS A 146 12.00 -14.48 -3.27
CA LYS A 146 10.68 -14.59 -2.65
C LYS A 146 9.67 -13.69 -3.35
N PRO A 147 8.38 -14.07 -3.41
CA PRO A 147 7.34 -13.16 -3.89
C PRO A 147 7.31 -11.87 -3.06
N ILE A 148 7.04 -10.74 -3.71
CA ILE A 148 6.83 -9.45 -3.06
C ILE A 148 5.48 -8.86 -3.45
N VAL A 149 4.77 -8.29 -2.47
CA VAL A 149 3.58 -7.48 -2.67
C VAL A 149 3.98 -6.02 -2.48
N HIS A 150 3.63 -5.15 -3.43
CA HIS A 150 4.14 -3.77 -3.47
C HIS A 150 3.14 -2.77 -4.06
N GLY A 151 3.44 -1.48 -3.92
CA GLY A 151 2.79 -0.34 -4.55
C GLY A 151 3.71 0.40 -5.52
N HIS A 152 3.80 1.72 -5.38
CA HIS A 152 4.76 2.64 -5.97
C HIS A 152 4.65 2.86 -7.49
N THR A 153 4.46 1.81 -8.27
CA THR A 153 4.54 1.89 -9.74
C THR A 153 3.29 2.46 -10.40
N HIS A 154 2.17 2.53 -9.68
CA HIS A 154 0.85 2.87 -10.25
C HIS A 154 0.55 2.07 -11.52
N SER A 155 1.02 0.83 -11.57
CA SER A 155 0.77 -0.06 -12.70
C SER A 155 -0.69 -0.51 -12.70
N SER A 156 -1.29 -0.65 -13.88
CA SER A 156 -2.55 -1.36 -14.06
C SER A 156 -2.36 -2.89 -14.07
N GLU A 157 -1.11 -3.35 -14.26
CA GLU A 157 -0.77 -4.77 -14.24
C GLU A 157 -0.61 -5.27 -12.82
N LYS A 158 -1.27 -6.38 -12.51
CA LYS A 158 -1.25 -7.01 -11.18
C LYS A 158 0.03 -7.77 -10.90
N VAL A 159 0.68 -8.29 -11.92
CA VAL A 159 1.83 -9.19 -11.82
C VAL A 159 2.96 -8.70 -12.72
N SER A 160 4.16 -8.71 -12.17
CA SER A 160 5.42 -8.52 -12.90
C SER A 160 6.51 -9.42 -12.32
N TYR A 161 7.68 -9.38 -12.90
CA TYR A 161 8.85 -10.11 -12.41
C TYR A 161 10.03 -9.16 -12.26
N SER A 162 10.83 -9.38 -11.22
CA SER A 162 12.09 -8.66 -11.05
C SER A 162 13.12 -9.10 -12.09
N ASP A 163 14.24 -8.37 -12.18
CA ASP A 163 15.38 -8.75 -13.05
C ASP A 163 15.96 -10.12 -12.71
N LYS A 164 15.75 -10.62 -11.48
CA LYS A 164 16.14 -11.97 -11.05
C LYS A 164 15.04 -13.01 -11.22
N GLY A 165 13.89 -12.63 -11.77
CA GLY A 165 12.75 -13.53 -12.00
C GLY A 165 11.85 -13.75 -10.79
N SER A 166 11.99 -12.96 -9.70
CA SER A 166 11.09 -13.06 -8.55
C SER A 166 9.73 -12.44 -8.84
N LEU A 167 8.67 -13.11 -8.42
CA LEU A 167 7.29 -12.64 -8.58
C LEU A 167 7.05 -11.34 -7.80
N GLN A 168 6.49 -10.33 -8.46
CA GLN A 168 6.08 -9.05 -7.90
C GLN A 168 4.58 -8.84 -8.13
N ILE A 169 3.82 -8.58 -7.06
CA ILE A 169 2.37 -8.36 -7.13
C ILE A 169 2.07 -6.92 -6.71
N CYS A 170 1.59 -6.14 -7.66
CA CYS A 170 1.19 -4.76 -7.44
C CYS A 170 -0.20 -4.70 -6.78
N VAL A 171 -0.31 -4.01 -5.63
CA VAL A 171 -1.57 -3.75 -4.93
C VAL A 171 -1.96 -2.26 -4.95
N SER A 172 -1.31 -1.48 -5.82
CA SER A 172 -1.76 -0.12 -6.11
C SER A 172 -3.23 -0.11 -6.50
N LEU A 173 -3.98 0.88 -6.05
CA LEU A 173 -5.40 1.04 -6.39
C LEU A 173 -5.66 1.02 -7.90
N ASP A 174 -4.67 1.44 -8.70
CA ASP A 174 -4.72 1.47 -10.16
C ASP A 174 -4.88 0.07 -10.78
N ALA A 175 -4.34 -0.97 -10.16
CA ALA A 175 -4.44 -2.36 -10.62
C ALA A 175 -5.75 -3.06 -10.22
N TRP A 176 -6.48 -2.52 -9.23
CA TRP A 176 -7.59 -3.24 -8.60
C TRP A 176 -8.91 -2.45 -8.56
N GLY A 177 -9.05 -1.48 -9.45
CA GLY A 177 -10.29 -0.72 -9.58
C GLY A 177 -10.68 0.01 -8.29
N LEU A 178 -9.69 0.65 -7.65
CA LEU A 178 -9.80 1.43 -6.40
C LEU A 178 -10.30 0.63 -5.18
N LYS A 179 -9.99 -0.68 -5.13
CA LYS A 179 -10.42 -1.56 -4.04
C LYS A 179 -9.22 -2.28 -3.42
N PRO A 180 -9.22 -2.47 -2.09
CA PRO A 180 -8.25 -3.34 -1.42
C PRO A 180 -8.38 -4.79 -1.89
N VAL A 181 -7.26 -5.49 -1.89
CA VAL A 181 -7.15 -6.89 -2.34
C VAL A 181 -7.18 -7.81 -1.14
N PRO A 182 -8.12 -8.74 -1.01
CA PRO A 182 -8.09 -9.72 0.06
C PRO A 182 -6.94 -10.72 -0.15
N LYS A 183 -6.33 -11.16 0.96
CA LYS A 183 -5.16 -12.05 0.97
C LYS A 183 -5.32 -13.28 0.08
N HIS A 184 -6.49 -13.88 0.04
CA HIS A 184 -6.71 -15.08 -0.76
C HIS A 184 -6.55 -14.86 -2.27
N GLU A 185 -6.82 -13.65 -2.78
CA GLU A 185 -6.55 -13.32 -4.19
C GLU A 185 -5.04 -13.22 -4.47
N LEU A 186 -4.26 -12.66 -3.53
CA LEU A 186 -2.80 -12.65 -3.65
C LEU A 186 -2.24 -14.07 -3.65
N VAL A 187 -2.76 -14.93 -2.76
CA VAL A 187 -2.39 -16.34 -2.69
C VAL A 187 -2.68 -17.07 -4.01
N LYS A 188 -3.85 -16.88 -4.61
CA LYS A 188 -4.18 -17.46 -5.93
C LYS A 188 -3.19 -17.03 -7.01
N LEU A 189 -2.80 -15.73 -7.03
CA LEU A 189 -1.79 -15.25 -7.98
C LEU A 189 -0.45 -15.95 -7.77
N ILE A 190 0.00 -16.08 -6.51
CA ILE A 190 1.25 -16.77 -6.18
C ILE A 190 1.22 -18.22 -6.67
N GLU A 191 0.14 -18.96 -6.36
CA GLU A 191 -0.02 -20.37 -6.75
C GLU A 191 -0.05 -20.55 -8.28
N SER A 192 -0.72 -19.65 -9.00
CA SER A 192 -0.81 -19.71 -10.46
C SER A 192 0.52 -19.48 -11.17
N GLN A 193 1.50 -18.84 -10.52
CA GLN A 193 2.82 -18.55 -11.09
C GLN A 193 3.89 -19.57 -10.65
N THR A 194 3.58 -20.45 -9.69
CA THR A 194 4.50 -21.49 -9.19
C THR A 194 4.18 -22.89 -9.70
N SER A 195 3.11 -23.04 -10.48
CA SER A 195 2.70 -24.26 -11.17
C SER A 195 3.29 -24.33 -12.56
#